data_33fae2bd480cc7609f87ddcaa8742999
#
_entry.id   33fae2bd480cc7609f87ddcaa8742999
#
_cell.length_a   1.000
_cell.length_b   1.000
_cell.length_c   1.000
_cell.angle_alpha   90.00
_cell.angle_beta   90.00
_cell.angle_gamma   90.00
#
_symmetry.space_group_name_H-M   'P 1'
#
loop_
_entity.id
_entity.type
_entity.pdbx_description
1 polymer ?
#
loop_
_entity_poly.entity_id
_entity_poly.type
_entity_poly.pdbx_seq_one_letter_code
_entity_poly.pdbx_strand_id
1 'polypeptide(L)'
;MLEPYDGKLSRTVLRREGGGNTADPADYYPLVEALGGQVIHISSTSKDYINPMDINLNYADDDNPLGMKSDFILSLCELIMGARDGMEPEEKSVIDRCLPLVYQKYLNDPKPENMPTLGDLYDCLREQKERQAQRIATALEIYVNGSLRVFNHQTNVELDNRIICFDIKELGKQLKKLGMLIVQDQVWNRVTINRNSKKNTRYYIDEFHLLLKEEQTAAYSVEIWKRFRKWGGVPTGITQNIKDLLASREIENIFENSDFIYMLNQASGDRQILAKQLNISPHQLSYVTHSGEGEGLLFFGNVILPFVDHFPKDLELYRILTTKLNEISEGAQK
;
A
#
# COMPACT_ATOMS: atom_id res chain seq x y z
N MET A 1 1.21 33.61 -8.74
CA MET A 1 2.22 32.72 -8.10
C MET A 1 1.56 32.27 -6.80
N LEU A 2 0.93 31.10 -6.83
CA LEU A 2 0.28 30.53 -5.65
C LEU A 2 1.36 29.77 -4.88
N GLU A 3 1.62 30.18 -3.64
CA GLU A 3 2.52 29.44 -2.76
C GLU A 3 2.01 28.02 -2.55
N PRO A 4 2.88 27.00 -2.47
CA PRO A 4 2.44 25.64 -2.22
C PRO A 4 1.86 25.56 -0.80
N TYR A 5 0.60 25.15 -0.71
CA TYR A 5 -0.09 24.89 0.53
C TYR A 5 0.58 23.71 1.25
N ASP A 6 1.23 24.01 2.36
CA ASP A 6 2.03 23.05 3.16
C ASP A 6 1.17 22.20 4.14
N GLY A 7 -0.08 21.96 3.76
CA GLY A 7 -1.03 21.16 4.55
C GLY A 7 -0.73 19.65 4.51
N LYS A 8 -0.68 19.02 5.68
CA LYS A 8 -0.61 17.55 5.83
C LYS A 8 -1.98 16.97 5.48
N LEU A 9 -2.12 16.41 4.28
CA LEU A 9 -3.39 15.92 3.76
C LEU A 9 -3.34 14.40 3.51
N SER A 10 -4.30 13.69 4.07
CA SER A 10 -4.60 12.30 3.71
C SER A 10 -5.79 12.29 2.74
N ARG A 11 -5.76 11.46 1.69
CA ARG A 11 -6.80 11.41 0.65
C ARG A 11 -7.26 9.98 0.40
N THR A 12 -8.56 9.80 0.29
CA THR A 12 -9.19 8.58 -0.21
C THR A 12 -9.97 8.89 -1.48
N VAL A 13 -9.70 8.16 -2.56
CA VAL A 13 -10.40 8.31 -3.84
C VAL A 13 -11.26 7.07 -4.08
N LEU A 14 -12.56 7.26 -4.19
CA LEU A 14 -13.53 6.22 -4.52
C LEU A 14 -13.92 6.36 -5.99
N ARG A 15 -13.42 5.48 -6.87
CA ARG A 15 -13.66 5.50 -8.31
C ARG A 15 -14.47 4.28 -8.76
N ARG A 16 -15.32 4.45 -9.76
CA ARG A 16 -15.88 3.38 -10.57
C ARG A 16 -15.81 3.72 -12.05
N GLU A 17 -15.45 2.74 -12.86
CA GLU A 17 -15.65 2.80 -14.31
C GLU A 17 -17.06 2.35 -14.70
N GLY A 18 -17.69 3.08 -15.62
CA GLY A 18 -18.96 2.72 -16.22
C GLY A 18 -18.81 1.54 -17.16
N GLY A 19 -19.74 0.60 -17.06
CA GLY A 19 -19.84 -0.70 -17.63
C GLY A 19 -19.26 -0.98 -19.02
N GLY A 20 -18.68 -2.15 -19.13
CA GLY A 20 -18.36 -2.82 -20.38
C GLY A 20 -16.87 -2.90 -20.70
N ASN A 21 -16.31 -4.05 -20.50
CA ASN A 21 -14.93 -4.49 -20.61
C ASN A 21 -14.07 -4.14 -19.40
N THR A 22 -13.47 -5.17 -18.86
CA THR A 22 -12.39 -5.09 -17.87
C THR A 22 -11.28 -4.23 -18.45
N ALA A 23 -11.37 -2.91 -18.23
CA ALA A 23 -10.23 -2.04 -18.43
C ALA A 23 -9.15 -2.56 -17.47
N ASP A 24 -8.02 -2.89 -18.01
CA ASP A 24 -6.83 -3.23 -17.25
C ASP A 24 -6.58 -2.11 -16.23
N PRO A 25 -6.21 -2.42 -14.97
CA PRO A 25 -5.85 -1.40 -13.99
C PRO A 25 -4.88 -0.42 -14.64
N ALA A 26 -5.09 0.87 -14.41
CA ALA A 26 -4.32 1.93 -15.07
C ALA A 26 -2.83 1.60 -15.01
N ASP A 27 -2.19 1.50 -16.16
CA ASP A 27 -0.76 1.29 -16.23
C ASP A 27 -0.07 2.62 -15.93
N TYR A 28 0.50 2.73 -14.75
CA TYR A 28 1.20 3.94 -14.31
C TYR A 28 2.60 4.08 -14.93
N TYR A 29 3.09 3.06 -15.64
CA TYR A 29 4.43 3.07 -16.25
C TYR A 29 4.68 4.29 -17.14
N PRO A 30 3.82 4.61 -18.13
CA PRO A 30 4.04 5.76 -19.01
C PRO A 30 4.05 7.09 -18.27
N LEU A 31 3.23 7.23 -17.23
CA LEU A 31 3.19 8.43 -16.40
C LEU A 31 4.49 8.60 -15.61
N VAL A 32 4.94 7.52 -14.96
CA VAL A 32 6.14 7.54 -14.12
C VAL A 32 7.37 7.81 -14.96
N GLU A 33 7.48 7.21 -16.15
CA GLU A 33 8.55 7.43 -17.10
C GLU A 33 8.57 8.89 -17.62
N ALA A 34 7.41 9.43 -18.03
CA ALA A 34 7.28 10.81 -18.47
C ALA A 34 7.69 11.84 -17.39
N LEU A 35 7.53 11.49 -16.12
CA LEU A 35 7.92 12.32 -14.98
C LEU A 35 9.38 12.07 -14.51
N GLY A 36 10.15 11.24 -15.24
CA GLY A 36 11.52 10.88 -14.86
C GLY A 36 11.59 10.02 -13.59
N GLY A 37 10.54 9.29 -13.30
CA GLY A 37 10.46 8.38 -12.18
C GLY A 37 11.07 7.01 -12.47
N GLN A 38 10.96 6.12 -11.49
CA GLN A 38 11.45 4.74 -11.54
C GLN A 38 10.28 3.77 -11.34
N VAL A 39 10.22 2.74 -12.17
CA VAL A 39 9.29 1.61 -11.99
C VAL A 39 10.09 0.41 -11.53
N ILE A 40 9.66 -0.21 -10.44
CA ILE A 40 10.23 -1.42 -9.86
C ILE A 40 9.22 -2.55 -10.09
N HIS A 41 9.60 -3.49 -10.96
CA HIS A 41 8.75 -4.62 -11.30
C HIS A 41 8.98 -5.77 -10.33
N ILE A 42 7.98 -6.09 -9.52
CA ILE A 42 8.03 -7.21 -8.58
C ILE A 42 7.17 -8.35 -9.12
N SER A 43 7.81 -9.40 -9.59
CA SER A 43 7.14 -10.60 -10.09
C SER A 43 7.95 -11.84 -9.76
N SER A 44 7.39 -13.02 -9.97
CA SER A 44 8.10 -14.29 -9.75
C SER A 44 9.30 -14.48 -10.69
N THR A 45 9.37 -13.71 -11.79
CA THR A 45 10.41 -13.79 -12.83
C THR A 45 11.28 -12.53 -12.90
N SER A 46 10.95 -11.50 -12.14
CA SER A 46 11.71 -10.26 -12.07
C SER A 46 13.09 -10.48 -11.46
N LYS A 47 14.01 -9.56 -11.81
CA LYS A 47 15.33 -9.43 -11.19
C LYS A 47 15.36 -8.31 -10.14
N ASP A 48 14.26 -7.60 -9.95
CA ASP A 48 14.10 -6.56 -8.95
C ASP A 48 13.61 -7.21 -7.65
N TYR A 49 14.39 -7.06 -6.60
CA TYR A 49 14.11 -7.66 -5.32
C TYR A 49 13.98 -6.60 -4.24
N ILE A 50 13.01 -6.81 -3.36
CA ILE A 50 12.80 -6.03 -2.14
C ILE A 50 12.80 -6.99 -0.97
N ASN A 51 13.69 -6.73 -0.03
CA ASN A 51 13.83 -7.53 1.18
C ASN A 51 12.81 -7.09 2.24
N PRO A 52 11.87 -7.93 2.66
CA PRO A 52 10.96 -7.60 3.75
C PRO A 52 11.65 -7.40 5.10
N MET A 53 12.89 -7.85 5.22
CA MET A 53 13.68 -7.67 6.44
C MET A 53 14.44 -6.33 6.46
N ASP A 54 14.37 -5.50 5.43
CA ASP A 54 15.01 -4.18 5.45
C ASP A 54 14.54 -3.35 6.63
N ILE A 55 15.45 -2.78 7.38
CA ILE A 55 15.18 -1.91 8.52
C ILE A 55 15.92 -0.59 8.36
N ASN A 56 15.23 0.49 8.68
CA ASN A 56 15.85 1.81 8.76
C ASN A 56 16.17 2.13 10.22
N LEU A 57 17.41 2.45 10.51
CA LEU A 57 17.86 2.81 11.86
C LEU A 57 17.77 4.32 12.13
N ASN A 58 17.39 5.14 11.15
CA ASN A 58 17.31 6.59 11.25
C ASN A 58 15.98 7.07 11.86
N TYR A 59 15.55 6.45 12.96
CA TYR A 59 14.39 6.89 13.72
C TYR A 59 14.75 8.03 14.69
N ALA A 60 13.75 8.80 15.13
CA ALA A 60 13.98 9.75 16.22
C ALA A 60 14.25 9.02 17.53
N ASP A 61 14.90 9.70 18.48
CA ASP A 61 15.46 9.14 19.73
C ASP A 61 14.46 8.33 20.59
N ASP A 62 13.14 8.55 20.42
CA ASP A 62 12.08 7.89 21.19
C ASP A 62 11.47 6.65 20.50
N ASP A 63 11.85 6.33 19.28
CA ASP A 63 11.28 5.21 18.52
C ASP A 63 12.20 3.97 18.60
N ASN A 64 11.59 2.79 18.68
CA ASN A 64 12.30 1.51 18.62
C ASN A 64 12.18 0.90 17.20
N PRO A 65 13.20 1.05 16.33
CA PRO A 65 13.14 0.53 14.96
C PRO A 65 12.89 -0.97 14.90
N LEU A 66 13.50 -1.73 15.81
CA LEU A 66 13.35 -3.19 15.85
C LEU A 66 11.95 -3.60 16.29
N GLY A 67 11.35 -2.87 17.25
CA GLY A 67 9.98 -3.13 17.68
C GLY A 67 8.97 -2.89 16.54
N MET A 68 9.13 -1.79 15.79
CA MET A 68 8.27 -1.52 14.63
C MET A 68 8.46 -2.57 13.53
N LYS A 69 9.69 -3.05 13.33
CA LYS A 69 9.97 -4.13 12.39
C LYS A 69 9.39 -5.45 12.88
N SER A 70 9.40 -5.70 14.20
CA SER A 70 8.74 -6.86 14.80
C SER A 70 7.25 -6.88 14.48
N ASP A 71 6.54 -5.77 14.67
CA ASP A 71 5.11 -5.64 14.33
C ASP A 71 4.83 -5.97 12.86
N PHE A 72 5.68 -5.47 11.95
CA PHE A 72 5.59 -5.79 10.53
C PHE A 72 5.81 -7.29 10.26
N ILE A 73 6.88 -7.87 10.80
CA ILE A 73 7.22 -9.30 10.58
C ILE A 73 6.15 -10.22 11.18
N LEU A 74 5.58 -9.85 12.31
CA LEU A 74 4.42 -10.57 12.89
C LEU A 74 3.25 -10.56 11.91
N SER A 75 2.89 -9.40 11.36
CA SER A 75 1.82 -9.27 10.37
C SER A 75 2.11 -10.07 9.08
N LEU A 76 3.38 -10.07 8.64
CA LEU A 76 3.84 -10.85 7.50
C LEU A 76 3.70 -12.36 7.74
N CYS A 77 4.13 -12.84 8.91
CA CYS A 77 4.03 -14.25 9.28
C CYS A 77 2.56 -14.68 9.45
N GLU A 78 1.71 -13.86 10.05
CA GLU A 78 0.27 -14.13 10.15
C GLU A 78 -0.36 -14.31 8.77
N LEU A 79 -0.02 -13.42 7.83
CA LEU A 79 -0.51 -13.51 6.44
C LEU A 79 -0.02 -14.78 5.74
N ILE A 80 1.24 -15.17 5.95
CA ILE A 80 1.83 -16.40 5.39
C ILE A 80 1.19 -17.66 5.98
N MET A 81 0.95 -17.68 7.27
CA MET A 81 0.34 -18.82 7.96
C MET A 81 -1.15 -18.96 7.64
N GLY A 82 -1.82 -17.91 7.18
CA GLY A 82 -3.23 -17.93 6.81
C GLY A 82 -4.16 -18.24 7.98
N ALA A 83 -3.77 -17.91 9.20
CA ALA A 83 -4.54 -18.18 10.39
C ALA A 83 -5.76 -17.22 10.45
N ARG A 84 -6.98 -17.78 10.52
CA ARG A 84 -8.21 -16.97 10.57
C ARG A 84 -8.33 -16.15 11.86
N ASP A 85 -7.81 -16.70 12.97
CA ASP A 85 -7.88 -16.08 14.30
C ASP A 85 -6.53 -15.43 14.71
N GLY A 86 -5.65 -15.20 13.74
CA GLY A 86 -4.30 -14.69 13.98
C GLY A 86 -3.33 -15.74 14.48
N MET A 87 -2.11 -15.30 14.81
CA MET A 87 -1.09 -16.16 15.43
C MET A 87 -1.34 -16.30 16.92
N GLU A 88 -1.04 -17.49 17.44
CA GLU A 88 -1.09 -17.76 18.90
C GLU A 88 -0.02 -16.91 19.62
N PRO A 89 -0.27 -16.53 20.91
CA PRO A 89 0.68 -15.72 21.69
C PRO A 89 2.08 -16.34 21.78
N GLU A 90 2.18 -17.67 21.83
CA GLU A 90 3.44 -18.40 21.85
C GLU A 90 4.20 -18.27 20.52
N GLU A 91 3.48 -18.28 19.40
CA GLU A 91 4.07 -18.10 18.07
C GLU A 91 4.65 -16.67 17.92
N LYS A 92 3.88 -15.67 18.38
CA LYS A 92 4.35 -14.26 18.41
C LYS A 92 5.60 -14.10 19.26
N SER A 93 5.62 -14.72 20.44
CA SER A 93 6.78 -14.69 21.35
C SER A 93 8.02 -15.35 20.77
N VAL A 94 7.86 -16.41 19.98
CA VAL A 94 8.96 -17.07 19.29
C VAL A 94 9.56 -16.16 18.23
N ILE A 95 8.74 -15.51 17.39
CA ILE A 95 9.23 -14.57 16.36
C ILE A 95 9.93 -13.39 17.02
N ASP A 96 9.32 -12.76 18.01
CA ASP A 96 9.88 -11.61 18.72
C ASP A 96 11.24 -11.91 19.35
N ARG A 97 11.43 -13.12 19.88
CA ARG A 97 12.70 -13.60 20.41
C ARG A 97 13.76 -13.84 19.32
N CYS A 98 13.36 -14.34 18.14
CA CYS A 98 14.27 -14.61 17.04
C CYS A 98 14.75 -13.34 16.35
N LEU A 99 13.95 -12.31 16.26
CA LEU A 99 14.30 -11.10 15.52
C LEU A 99 15.57 -10.41 16.01
N PRO A 100 15.80 -10.15 17.31
CA PRO A 100 17.07 -9.57 17.78
C PRO A 100 18.29 -10.42 17.42
N LEU A 101 18.14 -11.76 17.42
CA LEU A 101 19.24 -12.68 17.05
C LEU A 101 19.57 -12.55 15.57
N VAL A 102 18.54 -12.51 14.71
CA VAL A 102 18.68 -12.39 13.26
C VAL A 102 19.28 -11.04 12.86
N TYR A 103 18.89 -9.96 13.54
CA TYR A 103 19.40 -8.61 13.26
C TYR A 103 20.73 -8.29 13.94
N GLN A 104 21.25 -9.16 14.83
CA GLN A 104 22.44 -8.88 15.64
C GLN A 104 23.66 -8.48 14.79
N LYS A 105 23.87 -9.17 13.67
CA LYS A 105 25.00 -8.87 12.77
C LYS A 105 24.88 -7.48 12.16
N TYR A 106 23.70 -7.14 11.67
CA TYR A 106 23.41 -5.83 11.07
C TYR A 106 23.48 -4.70 12.10
N LEU A 107 22.95 -4.90 13.31
CA LEU A 107 22.98 -3.88 14.36
C LEU A 107 24.40 -3.58 14.85
N ASN A 108 25.29 -4.57 14.81
CA ASN A 108 26.70 -4.39 15.17
C ASN A 108 27.54 -3.75 14.04
N ASP A 109 27.21 -4.04 12.78
CA ASP A 109 27.89 -3.48 11.59
C ASP A 109 26.83 -3.22 10.50
N PRO A 110 26.22 -2.02 10.48
CA PRO A 110 25.07 -1.70 9.62
C PRO A 110 25.47 -1.50 8.15
N LYS A 111 25.87 -2.58 7.50
CA LYS A 111 26.16 -2.64 6.07
C LYS A 111 25.10 -3.43 5.33
N PRO A 112 24.79 -3.09 4.06
CA PRO A 112 23.81 -3.83 3.26
C PRO A 112 24.01 -5.33 3.23
N GLU A 113 25.25 -5.81 3.14
CA GLU A 113 25.60 -7.24 3.15
C GLU A 113 25.31 -7.97 4.47
N ASN A 114 25.10 -7.24 5.56
CA ASN A 114 24.75 -7.78 6.87
C ASN A 114 23.24 -7.75 7.15
N MET A 115 22.45 -7.13 6.25
CA MET A 115 21.00 -7.10 6.38
C MET A 115 20.46 -8.53 6.30
N PRO A 116 19.67 -8.99 7.28
CA PRO A 116 19.10 -10.33 7.21
C PRO A 116 18.04 -10.44 6.10
N THR A 117 17.76 -11.67 5.72
CA THR A 117 16.70 -12.06 4.79
C THR A 117 15.64 -12.92 5.49
N LEU A 118 14.57 -13.27 4.81
CA LEU A 118 13.60 -14.26 5.33
C LEU A 118 14.26 -15.62 5.59
N GLY A 119 15.30 -15.95 4.82
CA GLY A 119 16.12 -17.17 5.02
C GLY A 119 16.78 -17.18 6.39
N ASP A 120 17.36 -16.07 6.82
CA ASP A 120 18.01 -15.98 8.15
C ASP A 120 16.98 -16.13 9.28
N LEU A 121 15.77 -15.59 9.11
CA LEU A 121 14.68 -15.82 10.06
C LEU A 121 14.22 -17.29 10.07
N TYR A 122 14.08 -17.89 8.89
CA TYR A 122 13.75 -19.31 8.75
C TYR A 122 14.76 -20.20 9.45
N ASP A 123 16.05 -19.98 9.23
CA ASP A 123 17.12 -20.76 9.85
C ASP A 123 17.11 -20.59 11.38
N CYS A 124 16.98 -19.37 11.88
CA CYS A 124 16.83 -19.10 13.30
C CYS A 124 15.64 -19.83 13.93
N LEU A 125 14.49 -19.85 13.24
CA LEU A 125 13.31 -20.59 13.69
C LEU A 125 13.51 -22.11 13.69
N ARG A 126 14.25 -22.64 12.69
CA ARG A 126 14.59 -24.08 12.60
C ARG A 126 15.49 -24.54 13.74
N GLU A 127 16.32 -23.66 14.28
CA GLU A 127 17.19 -23.94 15.44
C GLU A 127 16.42 -23.99 16.76
N GLN A 128 15.22 -23.41 16.83
CA GLN A 128 14.40 -23.45 18.03
C GLN A 128 13.77 -24.84 18.20
N LYS A 129 13.64 -25.31 19.44
CA LYS A 129 13.12 -26.65 19.76
C LYS A 129 11.59 -26.69 19.85
N GLU A 130 10.96 -25.54 20.01
CA GLU A 130 9.52 -25.41 20.21
C GLU A 130 8.73 -25.78 18.94
N ARG A 131 7.62 -26.49 19.12
CA ARG A 131 6.72 -26.87 18.03
C ARG A 131 6.20 -25.65 17.25
N GLN A 132 5.96 -24.56 17.94
CA GLN A 132 5.49 -23.29 17.36
C GLN A 132 6.51 -22.74 16.35
N ALA A 133 7.79 -22.74 16.71
CA ALA A 133 8.86 -22.30 15.82
C ALA A 133 8.93 -23.18 14.55
N GLN A 134 8.83 -24.50 14.70
CA GLN A 134 8.86 -25.43 13.57
C GLN A 134 7.64 -25.27 12.67
N ARG A 135 6.47 -24.94 13.24
CA ARG A 135 5.25 -24.66 12.47
C ARG A 135 5.41 -23.39 11.60
N ILE A 136 5.96 -22.30 12.18
CA ILE A 136 6.23 -21.06 11.47
C ILE A 136 7.27 -21.29 10.38
N ALA A 137 8.39 -21.95 10.70
CA ALA A 137 9.42 -22.30 9.74
C ALA A 137 8.86 -23.10 8.56
N THR A 138 8.02 -24.11 8.82
CA THR A 138 7.36 -24.89 7.76
C THR A 138 6.48 -24.03 6.86
N ALA A 139 5.74 -23.05 7.42
CA ALA A 139 4.95 -22.12 6.63
C ALA A 139 5.81 -21.17 5.77
N LEU A 140 6.98 -20.77 6.28
CA LEU A 140 7.94 -19.92 5.56
C LEU A 140 8.70 -20.66 4.47
N GLU A 141 8.80 -21.98 4.52
CA GLU A 141 9.68 -22.78 3.64
C GLU A 141 9.44 -22.54 2.14
N ILE A 142 8.17 -22.41 1.72
CA ILE A 142 7.82 -22.14 0.32
C ILE A 142 8.29 -20.75 -0.16
N TYR A 143 8.40 -19.80 0.77
CA TYR A 143 8.87 -18.42 0.48
C TYR A 143 10.38 -18.28 0.58
N VAL A 144 11.09 -19.22 1.22
CA VAL A 144 12.53 -19.22 1.38
C VAL A 144 13.20 -20.15 0.36
N ASN A 145 12.79 -21.41 0.32
CA ASN A 145 13.42 -22.47 -0.48
C ASN A 145 12.54 -22.92 -1.67
N GLY A 146 11.28 -22.52 -1.67
CA GLY A 146 10.28 -22.98 -2.64
C GLY A 146 10.07 -22.05 -3.83
N SER A 147 8.94 -22.22 -4.50
CA SER A 147 8.57 -21.50 -5.73
C SER A 147 8.19 -20.03 -5.51
N LEU A 148 7.95 -19.61 -4.26
CA LEU A 148 7.52 -18.25 -3.92
C LEU A 148 8.63 -17.40 -3.31
N ARG A 149 9.90 -17.72 -3.58
CA ARG A 149 11.10 -17.11 -2.96
C ARG A 149 11.45 -15.69 -3.43
N VAL A 150 10.59 -15.02 -4.19
CA VAL A 150 10.85 -13.67 -4.73
C VAL A 150 11.21 -12.64 -3.65
N PHE A 151 10.75 -12.82 -2.42
CA PHE A 151 11.03 -11.95 -1.29
C PHE A 151 12.18 -12.44 -0.37
N ASN A 152 12.87 -13.51 -0.76
CA ASN A 152 14.03 -14.01 -0.01
C ASN A 152 15.36 -13.62 -0.68
N HIS A 153 15.52 -12.34 -0.96
CA HIS A 153 16.72 -11.76 -1.55
C HIS A 153 17.04 -10.44 -0.88
N GLN A 154 18.29 -10.03 -0.93
CA GLN A 154 18.67 -8.67 -0.57
C GLN A 154 18.05 -7.68 -1.55
N THR A 155 17.64 -6.51 -1.06
CA THR A 155 17.19 -5.42 -1.92
C THR A 155 18.30 -5.01 -2.87
N ASN A 156 18.02 -5.03 -4.16
CA ASN A 156 18.97 -4.72 -5.21
C ASN A 156 18.54 -3.54 -6.10
N VAL A 157 17.46 -2.88 -5.72
CA VAL A 157 16.94 -1.70 -6.42
C VAL A 157 17.25 -0.44 -5.64
N GLU A 158 17.54 0.65 -6.36
CA GLU A 158 17.69 1.96 -5.75
C GLU A 158 16.31 2.53 -5.40
N LEU A 159 16.15 3.04 -4.17
CA LEU A 159 14.89 3.59 -3.68
C LEU A 159 14.98 5.10 -3.44
N ASP A 160 15.95 5.78 -4.09
CA ASP A 160 16.24 7.20 -3.87
C ASP A 160 15.54 8.13 -4.86
N ASN A 161 14.91 7.61 -5.91
CA ASN A 161 14.20 8.42 -6.88
C ASN A 161 13.05 9.19 -6.20
N ARG A 162 12.79 10.39 -6.73
CA ARG A 162 11.68 11.25 -6.26
C ARG A 162 10.31 10.63 -6.53
N ILE A 163 10.16 9.88 -7.61
CA ILE A 163 8.92 9.21 -8.03
C ILE A 163 9.25 7.73 -8.23
N ILE A 164 8.63 6.88 -7.43
CA ILE A 164 8.81 5.42 -7.49
C ILE A 164 7.43 4.79 -7.64
N CYS A 165 7.31 3.88 -8.61
CA CYS A 165 6.16 3.02 -8.78
C CYS A 165 6.57 1.57 -8.50
N PHE A 166 5.90 0.91 -7.57
CA PHE A 166 6.03 -0.53 -7.36
C PHE A 166 4.95 -1.24 -8.17
N ASP A 167 5.36 -1.86 -9.25
CA ASP A 167 4.46 -2.66 -10.08
C ASP A 167 4.44 -4.11 -9.56
N ILE A 168 3.31 -4.49 -8.96
CA ILE A 168 3.05 -5.81 -8.40
C ILE A 168 1.94 -6.55 -9.17
N LYS A 169 1.60 -6.10 -10.36
CA LYS A 169 0.50 -6.62 -11.19
C LYS A 169 0.67 -8.12 -11.51
N GLU A 170 1.89 -8.52 -11.83
CA GLU A 170 2.24 -9.89 -12.20
C GLU A 170 2.42 -10.85 -11.01
N LEU A 171 2.33 -10.35 -9.77
CA LEU A 171 2.32 -11.24 -8.62
C LEU A 171 1.03 -12.06 -8.57
N GLY A 172 1.17 -13.37 -8.54
CA GLY A 172 0.04 -14.29 -8.37
C GLY A 172 -0.74 -14.00 -7.07
N LYS A 173 -1.98 -14.47 -6.98
CA LYS A 173 -2.90 -14.17 -5.86
C LYS A 173 -2.29 -14.34 -4.47
N GLN A 174 -1.44 -15.35 -4.28
CA GLN A 174 -0.79 -15.63 -2.99
C GLN A 174 0.27 -14.58 -2.64
N LEU A 175 1.05 -14.13 -3.63
CA LEU A 175 2.12 -13.15 -3.43
C LEU A 175 1.62 -11.70 -3.45
N LYS A 176 0.47 -11.43 -4.08
CA LYS A 176 0.00 -10.04 -4.26
C LYS A 176 -0.25 -9.34 -2.93
N LYS A 177 -0.94 -10.00 -2.00
CA LYS A 177 -1.18 -9.43 -0.66
C LYS A 177 0.11 -9.22 0.10
N LEU A 178 1.00 -10.21 0.03
CA LEU A 178 2.32 -10.14 0.66
C LEU A 178 3.16 -8.99 0.06
N GLY A 179 3.17 -8.87 -1.27
CA GLY A 179 3.84 -7.79 -1.97
C GLY A 179 3.30 -6.41 -1.58
N MET A 180 1.98 -6.24 -1.47
CA MET A 180 1.38 -4.98 -1.01
C MET A 180 1.82 -4.63 0.40
N LEU A 181 1.85 -5.61 1.32
CA LEU A 181 2.30 -5.41 2.70
C LEU A 181 3.79 -5.01 2.75
N ILE A 182 4.64 -5.68 1.97
CA ILE A 182 6.08 -5.38 1.88
C ILE A 182 6.32 -3.98 1.28
N VAL A 183 5.62 -3.64 0.20
CA VAL A 183 5.70 -2.29 -0.39
C VAL A 183 5.28 -1.23 0.62
N GLN A 184 4.22 -1.47 1.39
CA GLN A 184 3.76 -0.54 2.42
C GLN A 184 4.81 -0.31 3.51
N ASP A 185 5.53 -1.35 3.93
CA ASP A 185 6.64 -1.23 4.87
C ASP A 185 7.81 -0.44 4.27
N GLN A 186 8.15 -0.67 2.99
CA GLN A 186 9.19 0.12 2.30
C GLN A 186 8.81 1.60 2.17
N VAL A 187 7.54 1.89 1.89
CA VAL A 187 7.05 3.28 1.88
C VAL A 187 7.14 3.89 3.28
N TRP A 188 6.84 3.12 4.32
CA TRP A 188 7.01 3.57 5.70
C TRP A 188 8.48 3.91 6.01
N ASN A 189 9.43 3.05 5.62
CA ASN A 189 10.84 3.34 5.74
C ASN A 189 11.21 4.66 5.02
N ARG A 190 10.64 4.92 3.85
CA ARG A 190 10.87 6.17 3.11
C ARG A 190 10.29 7.40 3.82
N VAL A 191 9.10 7.27 4.41
CA VAL A 191 8.49 8.34 5.22
C VAL A 191 9.39 8.72 6.39
N THR A 192 9.97 7.74 7.07
CA THR A 192 10.87 7.98 8.21
C THR A 192 12.16 8.70 7.80
N ILE A 193 12.77 8.29 6.68
CA ILE A 193 13.95 8.97 6.11
C ILE A 193 13.62 10.41 5.72
N ASN A 194 12.51 10.61 5.01
CA ASN A 194 12.10 11.92 4.51
C ASN A 194 11.71 12.87 5.65
N ARG A 195 11.13 12.36 6.74
CA ARG A 195 10.84 13.15 7.95
C ARG A 195 12.09 13.86 8.48
N ASN A 196 13.19 13.14 8.61
CA ASN A 196 14.45 13.70 9.09
C ASN A 196 14.98 14.82 8.17
N SER A 197 14.70 14.71 6.88
CA SER A 197 15.03 15.72 5.85
C SER A 197 13.94 16.81 5.69
N LYS A 198 12.89 16.81 6.54
CA LYS A 198 11.71 17.71 6.46
C LYS A 198 11.01 17.66 5.09
N LYS A 199 11.01 16.51 4.43
CA LYS A 199 10.35 16.25 3.14
C LYS A 199 9.06 15.47 3.36
N ASN A 200 8.00 15.84 2.65
CA ASN A 200 6.75 15.08 2.65
C ASN A 200 6.85 13.90 1.69
N THR A 201 6.21 12.79 2.06
CA THR A 201 6.07 11.61 1.19
C THR A 201 4.61 11.41 0.82
N ARG A 202 4.32 11.34 -0.48
CA ARG A 202 2.98 11.01 -0.99
C ARG A 202 2.96 9.54 -1.38
N TYR A 203 1.97 8.82 -0.89
CA TYR A 203 1.80 7.40 -1.16
C TYR A 203 0.43 7.15 -1.78
N TYR A 204 0.40 6.72 -3.03
CA TYR A 204 -0.81 6.37 -3.76
C TYR A 204 -0.93 4.85 -3.85
N ILE A 205 -2.06 4.30 -3.44
CA ILE A 205 -2.32 2.87 -3.39
C ILE A 205 -3.54 2.58 -4.25
N ASP A 206 -3.31 1.97 -5.40
CA ASP A 206 -4.41 1.47 -6.22
C ASP A 206 -4.92 0.14 -5.68
N GLU A 207 -6.20 -0.16 -5.92
CA GLU A 207 -6.90 -1.32 -5.37
C GLU A 207 -6.75 -1.46 -3.84
N PHE A 208 -6.79 -0.32 -3.14
CA PHE A 208 -6.56 -0.23 -1.70
C PHE A 208 -7.39 -1.20 -0.86
N HIS A 209 -8.60 -1.56 -1.33
CA HIS A 209 -9.47 -2.53 -0.66
C HIS A 209 -8.80 -3.90 -0.44
N LEU A 210 -7.78 -4.26 -1.25
CA LEU A 210 -7.06 -5.52 -1.10
C LEU A 210 -6.26 -5.60 0.21
N LEU A 211 -5.77 -4.47 0.72
CA LEU A 211 -5.08 -4.39 2.02
C LEU A 211 -6.04 -4.53 3.20
N LEU A 212 -7.33 -4.29 2.99
CA LEU A 212 -8.34 -4.31 4.04
C LEU A 212 -9.13 -5.63 4.11
N LYS A 213 -8.82 -6.59 3.24
CA LYS A 213 -9.52 -7.90 3.22
C LYS A 213 -9.15 -8.81 4.38
N GLU A 214 -7.92 -8.76 4.82
CA GLU A 214 -7.41 -9.56 5.93
C GLU A 214 -7.25 -8.65 7.16
N GLU A 215 -7.66 -9.13 8.32
CA GLU A 215 -7.69 -8.34 9.55
C GLU A 215 -6.31 -7.77 9.91
N GLN A 216 -5.26 -8.58 9.78
CA GLN A 216 -3.88 -8.18 10.11
C GLN A 216 -3.35 -7.10 9.18
N THR A 217 -3.55 -7.25 7.86
CA THR A 217 -3.12 -6.23 6.90
C THR A 217 -3.95 -4.96 7.03
N ALA A 218 -5.23 -5.07 7.38
CA ALA A 218 -6.10 -3.93 7.63
C ALA A 218 -5.63 -3.17 8.88
N ALA A 219 -5.40 -3.84 10.00
CA ALA A 219 -4.91 -3.23 11.23
C ALA A 219 -3.56 -2.53 11.03
N TYR A 220 -2.60 -3.19 10.34
CA TYR A 220 -1.31 -2.61 10.00
C TYR A 220 -1.47 -1.38 9.09
N SER A 221 -2.34 -1.46 8.08
CA SER A 221 -2.59 -0.34 7.16
C SER A 221 -3.18 0.88 7.87
N VAL A 222 -4.11 0.67 8.80
CA VAL A 222 -4.71 1.75 9.61
C VAL A 222 -3.68 2.40 10.53
N GLU A 223 -2.84 1.58 11.16
CA GLU A 223 -1.79 2.10 12.05
C GLU A 223 -0.81 2.98 11.26
N ILE A 224 -0.35 2.51 10.10
CA ILE A 224 0.48 3.32 9.20
C ILE A 224 -0.24 4.58 8.75
N TRP A 225 -1.53 4.50 8.40
CA TRP A 225 -2.33 5.66 7.98
C TRP A 225 -2.35 6.75 9.04
N LYS A 226 -2.56 6.38 10.30
CA LYS A 226 -2.51 7.30 11.45
C LYS A 226 -1.12 7.90 11.67
N ARG A 227 -0.09 7.08 11.55
CA ARG A 227 1.32 7.51 11.72
C ARG A 227 1.78 8.43 10.61
N PHE A 228 1.40 8.17 9.35
CA PHE A 228 1.77 9.01 8.21
C PHE A 228 1.44 10.47 8.45
N ARG A 229 0.26 10.76 8.97
CA ARG A 229 -0.17 12.13 9.27
C ARG A 229 0.81 12.88 10.18
N LYS A 230 1.35 12.19 11.20
CA LYS A 230 2.32 12.80 12.16
C LYS A 230 3.71 12.94 11.55
N TRP A 231 4.04 12.14 10.54
CA TRP A 231 5.40 12.00 10.01
C TRP A 231 5.60 12.64 8.63
N GLY A 232 4.62 13.42 8.16
CA GLY A 232 4.69 14.10 6.86
C GLY A 232 4.39 13.18 5.68
N GLY A 233 3.80 12.01 5.93
CA GLY A 233 3.25 11.14 4.91
C GLY A 233 1.83 11.58 4.54
N VAL A 234 1.47 11.40 3.26
CA VAL A 234 0.14 11.66 2.72
C VAL A 234 -0.32 10.41 1.97
N PRO A 235 -0.98 9.47 2.68
CA PRO A 235 -1.51 8.27 2.04
C PRO A 235 -2.76 8.63 1.24
N THR A 236 -2.93 7.97 0.08
CA THR A 236 -4.10 8.09 -0.79
C THR A 236 -4.51 6.70 -1.24
N GLY A 237 -5.62 6.19 -0.74
CA GLY A 237 -6.22 4.94 -1.17
C GLY A 237 -7.16 5.17 -2.35
N ILE A 238 -7.00 4.38 -3.41
CA ILE A 238 -7.83 4.39 -4.60
C ILE A 238 -8.52 3.02 -4.68
N THR A 239 -9.82 3.01 -4.90
CA THR A 239 -10.56 1.75 -5.03
C THR A 239 -11.79 1.90 -5.90
N GLN A 240 -12.11 0.82 -6.60
CA GLN A 240 -13.36 0.66 -7.35
C GLN A 240 -14.33 -0.26 -6.60
N ASN A 241 -13.83 -1.08 -5.67
CA ASN A 241 -14.62 -2.08 -4.97
C ASN A 241 -15.05 -1.59 -3.58
N ILE A 242 -16.14 -0.86 -3.56
CA ILE A 242 -16.68 -0.27 -2.33
C ILE A 242 -17.19 -1.33 -1.36
N LYS A 243 -17.78 -2.43 -1.85
CA LYS A 243 -18.28 -3.50 -0.99
C LYS A 243 -17.17 -4.13 -0.16
N ASP A 244 -16.06 -4.48 -0.80
CA ASP A 244 -14.92 -5.06 -0.12
C ASP A 244 -14.28 -4.07 0.85
N LEU A 245 -14.23 -2.78 0.46
CA LEU A 245 -13.76 -1.71 1.32
C LEU A 245 -14.60 -1.61 2.60
N LEU A 246 -15.93 -1.51 2.45
CA LEU A 246 -16.87 -1.32 3.57
C LEU A 246 -17.11 -2.60 4.39
N ALA A 247 -16.65 -3.75 3.92
CA ALA A 247 -16.69 -5.00 4.70
C ALA A 247 -15.63 -5.02 5.81
N SER A 248 -14.59 -4.21 5.72
CA SER A 248 -13.57 -4.09 6.75
C SER A 248 -14.07 -3.22 7.91
N ARG A 249 -13.90 -3.70 9.15
CA ARG A 249 -14.18 -2.93 10.36
C ARG A 249 -13.26 -1.71 10.50
N GLU A 250 -12.09 -1.77 9.89
CA GLU A 250 -11.07 -0.74 9.98
C GLU A 250 -11.34 0.45 9.03
N ILE A 251 -12.31 0.34 8.12
CA ILE A 251 -12.59 1.42 7.15
C ILE A 251 -13.07 2.71 7.82
N GLU A 252 -13.84 2.60 8.92
CA GLU A 252 -14.28 3.78 9.68
C GLU A 252 -13.10 4.58 10.18
N ASN A 253 -12.09 3.91 10.72
CA ASN A 253 -10.84 4.55 11.16
C ASN A 253 -10.12 5.29 10.01
N ILE A 254 -10.15 4.74 8.79
CA ILE A 254 -9.53 5.36 7.62
C ILE A 254 -10.32 6.60 7.19
N PHE A 255 -11.65 6.52 7.13
CA PHE A 255 -12.49 7.66 6.79
C PHE A 255 -12.35 8.81 7.81
N GLU A 256 -12.36 8.51 9.11
CA GLU A 256 -12.18 9.49 10.17
C GLU A 256 -10.80 10.17 10.14
N ASN A 257 -9.78 9.46 9.65
CA ASN A 257 -8.43 9.98 9.51
C ASN A 257 -8.10 10.48 8.09
N SER A 258 -9.11 10.59 7.22
CA SER A 258 -8.97 11.13 5.85
C SER A 258 -9.48 12.56 5.81
N ASP A 259 -8.61 13.50 5.47
CA ASP A 259 -8.99 14.91 5.32
C ASP A 259 -9.83 15.15 4.06
N PHE A 260 -9.66 14.31 3.03
CA PHE A 260 -10.40 14.39 1.76
C PHE A 260 -10.92 13.02 1.35
N ILE A 261 -12.16 12.97 0.88
CA ILE A 261 -12.73 11.82 0.19
C ILE A 261 -13.29 12.30 -1.14
N TYR A 262 -12.78 11.78 -2.25
CA TYR A 262 -13.33 11.98 -3.58
C TYR A 262 -14.26 10.82 -3.92
N MET A 263 -15.53 11.10 -4.10
CA MET A 263 -16.51 10.11 -4.49
C MET A 263 -16.99 10.41 -5.90
N LEU A 264 -16.58 9.60 -6.85
CA LEU A 264 -17.02 9.64 -8.24
C LEU A 264 -18.30 8.83 -8.42
N ASN A 265 -18.77 8.64 -9.66
CA ASN A 265 -19.99 7.89 -9.96
C ASN A 265 -19.98 6.49 -9.31
N GLN A 266 -21.06 6.12 -8.65
CA GLN A 266 -21.19 4.90 -7.88
C GLN A 266 -22.27 3.97 -8.42
N ALA A 267 -22.07 2.65 -8.25
CA ALA A 267 -23.07 1.65 -8.56
C ALA A 267 -24.31 1.80 -7.67
N SER A 268 -25.46 1.39 -8.20
CA SER A 268 -26.73 1.46 -7.48
C SER A 268 -26.71 0.68 -6.15
N GLY A 269 -26.04 -0.47 -6.10
CA GLY A 269 -25.94 -1.30 -4.90
C GLY A 269 -25.07 -0.73 -3.78
N ASP A 270 -24.10 0.10 -4.11
CA ASP A 270 -23.12 0.63 -3.16
C ASP A 270 -23.56 1.98 -2.56
N ARG A 271 -24.43 2.70 -3.26
CA ARG A 271 -24.87 4.07 -2.90
C ARG A 271 -25.51 4.16 -1.53
N GLN A 272 -26.42 3.22 -1.20
CA GLN A 272 -27.13 3.25 0.08
C GLN A 272 -26.19 2.97 1.25
N ILE A 273 -25.24 2.07 1.06
CA ILE A 273 -24.24 1.72 2.09
C ILE A 273 -23.33 2.91 2.33
N LEU A 274 -22.82 3.53 1.25
CA LEU A 274 -22.00 4.74 1.33
C LEU A 274 -22.75 5.92 1.94
N ALA A 275 -24.02 6.13 1.54
CA ALA A 275 -24.84 7.21 2.09
C ALA A 275 -24.99 7.09 3.61
N LYS A 276 -25.16 5.87 4.12
CA LYS A 276 -25.25 5.61 5.55
C LYS A 276 -23.89 5.83 6.24
N GLN A 277 -22.82 5.28 5.67
CA GLN A 277 -21.49 5.33 6.26
C GLN A 277 -20.93 6.77 6.32
N LEU A 278 -21.13 7.55 5.28
CA LEU A 278 -20.62 8.91 5.15
C LEU A 278 -21.65 9.99 5.51
N ASN A 279 -22.80 9.58 6.03
CA ASN A 279 -23.91 10.46 6.41
C ASN A 279 -24.34 11.44 5.29
N ILE A 280 -24.48 10.91 4.06
CA ILE A 280 -24.84 11.67 2.86
C ILE A 280 -26.35 11.78 2.74
N SER A 281 -26.88 13.00 2.54
CA SER A 281 -28.32 13.20 2.27
C SER A 281 -28.72 12.65 0.90
N PRO A 282 -30.00 12.30 0.68
CA PRO A 282 -30.51 11.85 -0.63
C PRO A 282 -30.22 12.84 -1.77
N HIS A 283 -30.26 14.15 -1.48
CA HIS A 283 -29.93 15.18 -2.46
C HIS A 283 -28.45 15.14 -2.85
N GLN A 284 -27.54 15.06 -1.88
CA GLN A 284 -26.12 14.93 -2.16
C GLN A 284 -25.79 13.62 -2.90
N LEU A 285 -26.48 12.52 -2.56
CA LEU A 285 -26.29 11.23 -3.22
C LEU A 285 -26.60 11.30 -4.74
N SER A 286 -27.49 12.20 -5.17
CA SER A 286 -27.82 12.37 -6.60
C SER A 286 -26.60 12.79 -7.44
N TYR A 287 -25.65 13.51 -6.86
CA TYR A 287 -24.42 13.93 -7.55
C TYR A 287 -23.43 12.79 -7.85
N VAL A 288 -23.58 11.63 -7.25
CA VAL A 288 -22.77 10.42 -7.53
C VAL A 288 -23.60 9.30 -8.16
N THR A 289 -24.86 9.59 -8.49
CA THR A 289 -25.80 8.61 -9.06
C THR A 289 -25.84 8.69 -10.58
N HIS A 290 -25.76 9.89 -11.13
CA HIS A 290 -25.90 10.19 -12.56
C HIS A 290 -24.78 11.12 -13.03
N SER A 291 -23.69 11.18 -12.30
CA SER A 291 -22.54 12.02 -12.63
C SER A 291 -21.81 11.49 -13.86
N GLY A 292 -21.33 12.42 -14.67
CA GLY A 292 -20.43 12.16 -15.78
C GLY A 292 -18.97 11.89 -15.34
N GLU A 293 -18.07 11.79 -16.32
CA GLU A 293 -16.63 11.70 -16.05
C GLU A 293 -16.13 12.99 -15.38
N GLY A 294 -15.35 12.87 -14.33
CA GLY A 294 -14.82 14.01 -13.59
C GLY A 294 -15.82 14.73 -12.69
N GLU A 295 -16.99 14.16 -12.49
CA GLU A 295 -18.03 14.72 -11.62
C GLU A 295 -18.25 13.86 -10.39
N GLY A 296 -18.59 14.49 -9.26
CA GLY A 296 -18.84 13.75 -8.03
C GLY A 296 -19.01 14.62 -6.79
N LEU A 297 -18.70 14.02 -5.64
CA LEU A 297 -18.69 14.69 -4.33
C LEU A 297 -17.28 14.72 -3.75
N LEU A 298 -16.88 15.88 -3.27
CA LEU A 298 -15.68 16.08 -2.48
C LEU A 298 -16.07 16.31 -1.01
N PHE A 299 -15.51 15.49 -0.15
CA PHE A 299 -15.58 15.68 1.29
C PHE A 299 -14.29 16.34 1.75
N PHE A 300 -14.43 17.39 2.55
CA PHE A 300 -13.33 18.08 3.20
C PHE A 300 -13.74 18.44 4.64
N GLY A 301 -13.26 17.66 5.59
CA GLY A 301 -13.75 17.74 6.96
C GLY A 301 -15.27 17.52 7.00
N ASN A 302 -16.01 18.49 7.54
CA ASN A 302 -17.48 18.45 7.64
C ASN A 302 -18.19 19.02 6.41
N VAL A 303 -17.45 19.43 5.38
CA VAL A 303 -18.04 20.06 4.18
C VAL A 303 -18.14 19.01 3.08
N ILE A 304 -19.32 18.92 2.45
CA ILE A 304 -19.57 18.04 1.30
C ILE A 304 -19.94 18.94 0.13
N LEU A 305 -19.12 18.94 -0.92
CA LEU A 305 -19.29 19.78 -2.10
C LEU A 305 -19.42 18.93 -3.36
N PRO A 306 -20.42 19.19 -4.21
CA PRO A 306 -20.39 18.67 -5.57
C PRO A 306 -19.24 19.34 -6.33
N PHE A 307 -18.55 18.57 -7.18
CA PHE A 307 -17.48 19.09 -8.02
C PHE A 307 -17.62 18.62 -9.46
N VAL A 308 -17.08 19.43 -10.36
CA VAL A 308 -16.88 19.11 -11.76
C VAL A 308 -15.44 19.43 -12.09
N ASP A 309 -14.69 18.41 -12.48
CA ASP A 309 -13.29 18.52 -12.88
C ASP A 309 -13.09 17.80 -14.22
N HIS A 310 -13.23 18.54 -15.31
CA HIS A 310 -12.99 18.03 -16.64
C HIS A 310 -11.51 18.19 -16.96
N PHE A 311 -10.78 17.09 -16.88
CA PHE A 311 -9.35 17.09 -17.25
C PHE A 311 -9.19 17.47 -18.73
N PRO A 312 -8.37 18.49 -19.09
CA PRO A 312 -8.22 18.94 -20.47
C PRO A 312 -7.64 17.85 -21.37
N LYS A 313 -8.38 17.48 -22.42
CA LYS A 313 -8.03 16.37 -23.32
C LYS A 313 -6.87 16.68 -24.28
N ASP A 314 -6.55 17.94 -24.47
CA ASP A 314 -5.47 18.44 -25.31
C ASP A 314 -4.09 18.35 -24.65
N LEU A 315 -4.06 18.13 -23.33
CA LEU A 315 -2.81 17.98 -22.58
C LEU A 315 -2.13 16.64 -22.88
N GLU A 316 -0.80 16.67 -22.97
CA GLU A 316 0.02 15.46 -23.11
C GLU A 316 -0.24 14.46 -21.96
N LEU A 317 -0.41 14.96 -20.73
CA LEU A 317 -0.73 14.15 -19.57
C LEU A 317 -2.04 13.37 -19.74
N TYR A 318 -3.07 13.95 -20.40
CA TYR A 318 -4.29 13.23 -20.71
C TYR A 318 -4.03 12.06 -21.66
N ARG A 319 -3.20 12.26 -22.68
CA ARG A 319 -2.85 11.22 -23.65
C ARG A 319 -2.07 10.07 -23.03
N ILE A 320 -1.22 10.38 -22.03
CA ILE A 320 -0.46 9.38 -21.28
C ILE A 320 -1.38 8.55 -20.38
N LEU A 321 -2.41 9.18 -19.79
CA LEU A 321 -3.27 8.56 -18.78
C LEU A 321 -4.55 7.94 -19.34
N THR A 322 -4.92 8.23 -20.60
CA THR A 322 -6.16 7.69 -21.18
C THR A 322 -6.04 6.18 -21.42
N THR A 323 -7.04 5.43 -20.97
CA THR A 323 -7.18 3.98 -21.22
C THR A 323 -8.23 3.68 -22.30
N LYS A 324 -8.80 4.72 -22.92
CA LYS A 324 -9.84 4.59 -23.95
C LYS A 324 -9.21 4.22 -25.29
N LEU A 325 -9.49 3.01 -25.78
CA LEU A 325 -8.90 2.47 -27.02
C LEU A 325 -9.13 3.36 -28.26
N ASN A 326 -10.28 4.03 -28.37
CA ASN A 326 -10.59 4.96 -29.45
C ASN A 326 -9.72 6.23 -29.39
N GLU A 327 -9.37 6.72 -28.20
CA GLU A 327 -8.52 7.90 -28.03
C GLU A 327 -7.04 7.56 -28.21
N ILE A 328 -6.62 6.32 -27.85
CA ILE A 328 -5.25 5.82 -28.08
C ILE A 328 -4.97 5.69 -29.60
N SER A 329 -5.94 5.19 -30.37
CA SER A 329 -5.76 4.98 -31.81
C SER A 329 -5.68 6.28 -32.62
N GLU A 330 -6.31 7.36 -32.17
CA GLU A 330 -6.22 8.68 -32.82
C GLU A 330 -4.88 9.40 -32.53
N GLY A 331 -4.24 9.09 -31.37
CA GLY A 331 -2.93 9.63 -31.01
C GLY A 331 -1.75 9.01 -31.77
N ALA A 332 -1.89 7.79 -32.26
CA ALA A 332 -0.86 7.06 -33.01
C ALA A 332 -0.79 7.46 -34.51
N GLN A 333 -1.73 8.29 -35.01
CA GLN A 333 -1.78 8.74 -36.39
C GLN A 333 -1.29 10.21 -36.61
N LYS A 334 -0.80 10.86 -35.59
CA LYS A 334 -0.20 12.20 -35.65
C LYS A 334 1.25 12.16 -35.16
#